data_bf5cbd7ab8a8802d24b17f7dc3da9a39
#
_entry.id   bf5cbd7ab8a8802d24b17f7dc3da9a39
#
_cell.length_a   1.000
_cell.length_b   1.000
_cell.length_c   1.000
_cell.angle_alpha   90.00
_cell.angle_beta   90.00
_cell.angle_gamma   90.00
#
_symmetry.space_group_name_H-M   'P 1'
#
loop_
_entity.id
_entity.type
_entity.pdbx_description
1 polymer ?
#
loop_
_entity_poly.entity_id
_entity_poly.type
_entity_poly.pdbx_seq_one_letter_code
_entity_poly.pdbx_strand_id
1 'polypeptide(L)'
;MATLTDRIPNDNPDDPTVTTRDAAELLGVSVSTAQKWIEGGALASWKTPGGHRRMRRSAVLALLEERMAPPGESPATLPDELRPARHPDYPVHPDEARRLRSLARSGLLDTPPDAAFDRITWLASRLVGAPTSAIALLTSRRQWFKSRQGLDVEETPRGWAICSHAVLGNGLLLVEDARRDERFRSNPLVLGAPHIRFYAGQPLRGPDGQVLGTLCVFGNEPRGLSIIQADGLRALAALAEDEIRLHMIEQGRRWQSPPAPTDTPPA
;
A
#
# COMPACT_ATOMS: atom_id res chain seq x y z
N MET A 1 11.68 -48.15 2.05
CA MET A 1 11.95 -47.41 0.82
C MET A 1 10.68 -46.69 0.44
N ALA A 2 10.56 -45.41 0.85
CA ALA A 2 9.43 -44.58 0.53
C ALA A 2 9.93 -43.51 -0.44
N THR A 3 9.45 -43.57 -1.66
CA THR A 3 9.72 -42.63 -2.75
C THR A 3 9.06 -41.27 -2.43
N LEU A 4 9.87 -40.24 -2.26
CA LEU A 4 9.43 -38.85 -2.25
C LEU A 4 8.89 -38.52 -3.65
N THR A 5 7.57 -38.48 -3.76
CA THR A 5 6.89 -37.95 -4.95
C THR A 5 7.02 -36.43 -4.93
N ASP A 6 7.89 -35.91 -5.79
CA ASP A 6 8.02 -34.50 -6.09
C ASP A 6 6.64 -33.94 -6.53
N ARG A 7 5.94 -33.27 -5.63
CA ARG A 7 4.72 -32.54 -5.98
C ARG A 7 5.13 -31.33 -6.79
N ILE A 8 4.83 -31.33 -8.07
CA ILE A 8 4.81 -30.12 -8.92
C ILE A 8 3.85 -29.14 -8.23
N PRO A 9 4.31 -27.93 -7.82
CA PRO A 9 3.43 -26.95 -7.23
C PRO A 9 2.34 -26.58 -8.24
N ASN A 10 1.08 -26.73 -7.83
CA ASN A 10 -0.10 -26.42 -8.63
C ASN A 10 0.01 -24.98 -9.17
N ASP A 11 -0.31 -24.80 -10.46
CA ASP A 11 -0.28 -23.48 -11.10
C ASP A 11 -1.34 -22.57 -10.44
N ASN A 12 -0.88 -21.69 -9.57
CA ASN A 12 -1.75 -20.71 -8.93
C ASN A 12 -1.91 -19.53 -9.91
N PRO A 13 -3.13 -19.22 -10.41
CA PRO A 13 -3.35 -18.12 -11.34
C PRO A 13 -2.94 -16.76 -10.78
N ASP A 14 -2.97 -16.60 -9.45
CA ASP A 14 -2.56 -15.36 -8.78
C ASP A 14 -1.03 -15.21 -8.63
N ASP A 15 -0.27 -16.32 -8.82
CA ASP A 15 1.19 -16.32 -8.78
C ASP A 15 1.76 -17.24 -9.87
N PRO A 16 1.78 -16.77 -11.13
CA PRO A 16 2.18 -17.58 -12.26
C PRO A 16 3.65 -17.99 -12.21
N THR A 17 3.90 -19.16 -12.80
CA THR A 17 5.25 -19.70 -12.96
C THR A 17 5.97 -19.02 -14.12
N VAL A 18 7.21 -18.57 -13.90
CA VAL A 18 8.05 -17.90 -14.90
C VAL A 18 9.33 -18.69 -15.21
N THR A 19 9.89 -18.47 -16.40
CA THR A 19 11.17 -19.04 -16.82
C THR A 19 12.35 -18.19 -16.35
N THR A 20 13.58 -18.69 -16.50
CA THR A 20 14.80 -17.91 -16.23
C THR A 20 14.90 -16.65 -17.13
N ARG A 21 14.39 -16.74 -18.37
CA ARG A 21 14.37 -15.59 -19.30
C ARG A 21 13.37 -14.53 -18.84
N ASP A 22 12.15 -14.95 -18.47
CA ASP A 22 11.13 -14.05 -17.96
C ASP A 22 11.58 -13.37 -16.65
N ALA A 23 12.25 -14.14 -15.78
CA ALA A 23 12.83 -13.59 -14.55
C ALA A 23 13.94 -12.56 -14.84
N ALA A 24 14.81 -12.80 -15.82
CA ALA A 24 15.85 -11.86 -16.23
C ALA A 24 15.26 -10.57 -16.77
N GLU A 25 14.19 -10.66 -17.57
CA GLU A 25 13.44 -9.52 -18.08
C GLU A 25 12.78 -8.71 -16.97
N LEU A 26 12.06 -9.38 -16.05
CA LEU A 26 11.43 -8.74 -14.88
C LEU A 26 12.45 -8.07 -13.96
N LEU A 27 13.64 -8.63 -13.82
CA LEU A 27 14.73 -8.10 -12.99
C LEU A 27 15.56 -7.03 -13.70
N GLY A 28 15.35 -6.81 -15.00
CA GLY A 28 16.16 -5.87 -15.80
C GLY A 28 17.64 -6.28 -15.93
N VAL A 29 17.94 -7.59 -15.90
CA VAL A 29 19.33 -8.13 -15.95
C VAL A 29 19.51 -9.12 -17.10
N SER A 30 20.78 -9.49 -17.38
CA SER A 30 21.05 -10.54 -18.35
C SER A 30 20.62 -11.92 -17.84
N VAL A 31 20.28 -12.84 -18.77
CA VAL A 31 19.92 -14.22 -18.42
C VAL A 31 21.03 -14.92 -17.63
N SER A 32 22.29 -14.64 -17.93
CA SER A 32 23.45 -15.18 -17.21
C SER A 32 23.53 -14.65 -15.77
N THR A 33 23.14 -13.40 -15.53
CA THR A 33 23.05 -12.83 -14.16
C THR A 33 21.92 -13.49 -13.38
N ALA A 34 20.74 -13.64 -13.98
CA ALA A 34 19.62 -14.33 -13.35
C ALA A 34 19.99 -15.80 -13.01
N GLN A 35 20.70 -16.50 -13.89
CA GLN A 35 21.20 -17.85 -13.63
C GLN A 35 22.12 -17.92 -12.41
N LYS A 36 23.08 -16.99 -12.29
CA LYS A 36 23.99 -16.93 -11.13
C LYS A 36 23.22 -16.72 -9.83
N TRP A 37 22.17 -15.89 -9.83
CA TRP A 37 21.35 -15.66 -8.64
C TRP A 37 20.52 -16.89 -8.26
N ILE A 38 20.04 -17.64 -9.25
CA ILE A 38 19.34 -18.89 -9.03
C ILE A 38 20.31 -19.97 -8.46
N GLU A 39 21.50 -20.06 -9.01
CA GLU A 39 22.53 -21.03 -8.58
C GLU A 39 23.09 -20.69 -7.19
N GLY A 40 23.20 -19.40 -6.88
CA GLY A 40 23.60 -18.90 -5.58
C GLY A 40 22.49 -18.94 -4.51
N GLY A 41 21.31 -19.46 -4.85
CA GLY A 41 20.19 -19.59 -3.89
C GLY A 41 19.45 -18.29 -3.58
N ALA A 42 19.81 -17.17 -4.22
CA ALA A 42 19.14 -15.88 -4.03
C ALA A 42 17.73 -15.87 -4.63
N LEU A 43 17.43 -16.79 -5.56
CA LEU A 43 16.12 -16.90 -6.18
C LEU A 43 15.64 -18.35 -6.09
N ALA A 44 14.58 -18.59 -5.32
CA ALA A 44 13.97 -19.90 -5.16
C ALA A 44 13.45 -20.45 -6.52
N SER A 45 13.90 -21.62 -6.91
CA SER A 45 13.54 -22.24 -8.18
C SER A 45 13.50 -23.76 -8.08
N TRP A 46 12.77 -24.41 -9.00
CA TRP A 46 12.74 -25.86 -9.16
C TRP A 46 12.97 -26.24 -10.61
N LYS A 47 13.31 -27.50 -10.86
CA LYS A 47 13.42 -28.05 -12.22
C LYS A 47 12.17 -28.85 -12.57
N THR A 48 11.65 -28.66 -13.78
CA THR A 48 10.62 -29.54 -14.34
C THR A 48 11.24 -30.90 -14.71
N PRO A 49 10.43 -31.95 -14.94
CA PRO A 49 10.92 -33.24 -15.43
C PRO A 49 11.76 -33.16 -16.71
N GLY A 50 11.52 -32.15 -17.55
CA GLY A 50 12.33 -31.85 -18.76
C GLY A 50 13.60 -31.03 -18.48
N GLY A 51 14.01 -30.85 -17.22
CA GLY A 51 15.24 -30.16 -16.82
C GLY A 51 15.17 -28.62 -16.85
N HIS A 52 14.05 -28.04 -17.24
CA HIS A 52 13.90 -26.59 -17.31
C HIS A 52 13.65 -25.98 -15.92
N ARG A 53 14.36 -24.91 -15.59
CA ARG A 53 14.15 -24.16 -14.34
C ARG A 53 12.87 -23.34 -14.41
N ARG A 54 12.12 -23.36 -13.30
CA ARG A 54 10.93 -22.56 -13.06
C ARG A 54 10.99 -21.90 -11.68
N MET A 55 10.32 -20.78 -11.53
CA MET A 55 10.20 -20.05 -10.28
C MET A 55 8.86 -19.33 -10.22
N ARG A 56 8.43 -18.93 -9.04
CA ARG A 56 7.24 -18.12 -8.87
C ARG A 56 7.54 -16.67 -9.26
N ARG A 57 6.58 -16.01 -9.92
CA ARG A 57 6.68 -14.59 -10.25
C ARG A 57 6.85 -13.75 -9.00
N SER A 58 6.14 -14.09 -7.92
CA SER A 58 6.27 -13.43 -6.61
C SER A 58 7.69 -13.49 -6.04
N ALA A 59 8.40 -14.61 -6.19
CA ALA A 59 9.79 -14.75 -5.74
C ALA A 59 10.74 -13.84 -6.54
N VAL A 60 10.50 -13.69 -7.85
CA VAL A 60 11.29 -12.76 -8.70
C VAL A 60 11.06 -11.32 -8.29
N LEU A 61 9.81 -10.93 -8.05
CA LEU A 61 9.47 -9.57 -7.61
C LEU A 61 10.03 -9.28 -6.21
N ALA A 62 9.98 -10.25 -5.29
CA ALA A 62 10.57 -10.11 -3.96
C ALA A 62 12.09 -9.87 -4.02
N LEU A 63 12.82 -10.58 -4.89
CA LEU A 63 14.25 -10.35 -5.10
C LEU A 63 14.53 -8.99 -5.74
N LEU A 64 13.70 -8.53 -6.68
CA LEU A 64 13.80 -7.20 -7.25
C LEU A 64 13.65 -6.13 -6.17
N GLU A 65 12.66 -6.27 -5.31
CA GLU A 65 12.40 -5.37 -4.18
C GLU A 65 13.56 -5.35 -3.18
N GLU A 66 14.11 -6.52 -2.83
CA GLU A 66 15.26 -6.64 -1.93
C GLU A 66 16.51 -5.92 -2.50
N ARG A 67 16.73 -6.02 -3.81
CA ARG A 67 17.90 -5.43 -4.47
C ARG A 67 17.72 -3.96 -4.85
N MET A 68 16.48 -3.50 -5.01
CA MET A 68 16.15 -2.07 -5.20
C MET A 68 15.99 -1.33 -3.88
N ALA A 69 15.94 -2.05 -2.75
CA ALA A 69 15.99 -1.42 -1.44
C ALA A 69 17.35 -0.72 -1.27
N PRO A 70 17.39 0.53 -0.82
CA PRO A 70 18.64 1.21 -0.55
C PRO A 70 19.47 0.39 0.46
N PRO A 71 20.80 0.30 0.27
CA PRO A 71 21.66 -0.45 1.17
C PRO A 71 21.55 0.13 2.59
N GLY A 72 20.98 -0.66 3.52
CA GLY A 72 20.76 -0.27 4.92
C GLY A 72 19.38 -0.53 5.48
N GLU A 73 18.35 -0.80 4.66
CA GLU A 73 17.00 -1.18 5.16
C GLU A 73 16.92 -2.68 5.48
N SER A 74 17.52 -3.07 6.59
CA SER A 74 17.16 -4.34 7.23
C SER A 74 15.74 -4.21 7.84
N PRO A 75 14.89 -5.24 7.80
CA PRO A 75 13.60 -5.23 8.52
C PRO A 75 13.70 -4.84 10.00
N ALA A 76 14.89 -4.98 10.58
CA ALA A 76 15.19 -4.60 11.95
C ALA A 76 15.29 -3.08 12.17
N THR A 77 15.41 -2.26 11.12
CA THR A 77 15.57 -0.80 11.22
C THR A 77 14.28 0.00 11.02
N LEU A 78 13.19 -0.65 10.56
CA LEU A 78 11.91 0.03 10.41
C LEU A 78 11.33 0.45 11.77
N PRO A 79 10.74 1.66 11.88
CA PRO A 79 9.96 2.06 13.05
C PRO A 79 8.91 1.00 13.41
N ASP A 80 8.60 0.88 14.69
CA ASP A 80 7.66 -0.12 15.21
C ASP A 80 6.30 -0.08 14.53
N GLU A 81 5.80 1.09 14.22
CA GLU A 81 4.52 1.27 13.53
C GLU A 81 4.54 0.83 12.04
N LEU A 82 5.71 0.61 11.47
CA LEU A 82 5.91 0.08 10.12
C LEU A 82 6.30 -1.41 10.12
N ARG A 83 6.09 -2.08 11.27
CA ARG A 83 6.15 -3.53 11.43
C ARG A 83 4.76 -4.09 11.72
N PRO A 84 4.42 -5.30 11.28
CA PRO A 84 3.16 -5.93 11.62
C PRO A 84 2.95 -6.00 13.14
N ALA A 85 1.75 -5.64 13.59
CA ALA A 85 1.38 -5.80 14.99
C ALA A 85 1.32 -7.29 15.38
N ARG A 86 1.79 -7.63 16.58
CA ARG A 86 1.74 -9.02 17.07
C ARG A 86 0.33 -9.50 17.37
N HIS A 87 -0.51 -8.62 17.89
CA HIS A 87 -1.90 -8.89 18.28
C HIS A 87 -2.79 -7.73 17.82
N PRO A 88 -3.09 -7.65 16.50
CA PRO A 88 -3.93 -6.59 15.96
C PRO A 88 -5.39 -6.78 16.40
N ASP A 89 -6.04 -5.68 16.79
CA ASP A 89 -7.48 -5.57 17.06
C ASP A 89 -8.28 -5.08 15.84
N TYR A 90 -7.68 -5.14 14.67
CA TYR A 90 -8.22 -4.73 13.37
C TYR A 90 -7.94 -5.81 12.31
N PRO A 91 -8.70 -5.82 11.20
CA PRO A 91 -8.43 -6.76 10.11
C PRO A 91 -7.10 -6.42 9.42
N VAL A 92 -6.28 -7.46 9.19
CA VAL A 92 -4.91 -7.35 8.68
C VAL A 92 -4.85 -7.83 7.24
N HIS A 93 -4.15 -7.06 6.40
CA HIS A 93 -3.90 -7.46 5.02
C HIS A 93 -3.06 -8.75 4.97
N PRO A 94 -3.36 -9.72 4.07
CA PRO A 94 -2.63 -10.99 4.00
C PRO A 94 -1.11 -10.82 3.90
N ASP A 95 -0.63 -9.76 3.24
CA ASP A 95 0.80 -9.42 3.15
C ASP A 95 1.10 -8.08 3.83
N GLU A 96 0.71 -7.97 5.11
CA GLU A 96 0.86 -6.72 5.88
C GLU A 96 2.32 -6.28 5.99
N ALA A 97 3.25 -7.21 6.10
CA ALA A 97 4.67 -6.88 6.17
C ALA A 97 5.18 -6.18 4.89
N ARG A 98 4.74 -6.64 3.73
CA ARG A 98 5.09 -6.03 2.44
C ARG A 98 4.40 -4.69 2.26
N ARG A 99 3.11 -4.62 2.62
CA ARG A 99 2.33 -3.40 2.61
C ARG A 99 2.97 -2.28 3.44
N LEU A 100 3.40 -2.60 4.67
CA LEU A 100 4.04 -1.64 5.56
C LEU A 100 5.42 -1.21 5.06
N ARG A 101 6.21 -2.11 4.45
CA ARG A 101 7.46 -1.74 3.78
C ARG A 101 7.21 -0.80 2.61
N SER A 102 6.17 -1.03 1.81
CA SER A 102 5.80 -0.13 0.72
C SER A 102 5.39 1.25 1.24
N LEU A 103 4.63 1.30 2.34
CA LEU A 103 4.28 2.55 3.02
C LEU A 103 5.54 3.28 3.53
N ALA A 104 6.48 2.56 4.14
CA ALA A 104 7.77 3.14 4.57
C ALA A 104 8.52 3.78 3.40
N ARG A 105 8.63 3.06 2.28
CA ARG A 105 9.31 3.54 1.07
C ARG A 105 8.61 4.72 0.41
N SER A 106 7.31 4.91 0.64
CA SER A 106 6.61 6.07 0.10
C SER A 106 7.13 7.38 0.67
N GLY A 107 7.67 7.36 1.89
CA GLY A 107 8.15 8.56 2.57
C GLY A 107 7.07 9.61 2.85
N LEU A 108 5.79 9.24 2.80
CA LEU A 108 4.66 10.17 2.91
C LEU A 108 4.23 10.43 4.35
N LEU A 109 4.52 9.50 5.28
CA LEU A 109 4.13 9.66 6.68
C LEU A 109 4.81 10.89 7.29
N ASP A 110 4.04 11.61 8.11
CA ASP A 110 4.50 12.79 8.86
C ASP A 110 5.09 13.91 7.98
N THR A 111 4.74 13.92 6.68
CA THR A 111 5.15 14.99 5.77
C THR A 111 4.23 16.20 5.87
N PRO A 112 4.73 17.41 5.56
CA PRO A 112 3.91 18.62 5.54
C PRO A 112 2.68 18.50 4.64
N PRO A 113 1.65 19.36 4.83
CA PRO A 113 0.52 19.49 3.92
C PRO A 113 0.97 19.67 2.47
N ASP A 114 0.20 19.13 1.54
CA ASP A 114 0.49 19.19 0.11
C ASP A 114 -0.77 19.56 -0.68
N ALA A 115 -0.67 20.64 -1.43
CA ALA A 115 -1.78 21.21 -2.18
C ALA A 115 -2.37 20.27 -3.24
N ALA A 116 -1.60 19.31 -3.77
CA ALA A 116 -2.11 18.33 -4.72
C ALA A 116 -3.08 17.37 -4.03
N PHE A 117 -2.68 16.79 -2.91
CA PHE A 117 -3.55 15.93 -2.10
C PHE A 117 -4.75 16.69 -1.52
N ASP A 118 -4.57 17.97 -1.13
CA ASP A 118 -5.65 18.81 -0.59
C ASP A 118 -6.72 19.11 -1.64
N ARG A 119 -6.34 19.34 -2.89
CA ARG A 119 -7.27 19.46 -4.01
C ARG A 119 -8.09 18.19 -4.23
N ILE A 120 -7.45 17.02 -4.14
CA ILE A 120 -8.11 15.73 -4.34
C ILE A 120 -9.15 15.49 -3.23
N THR A 121 -8.81 15.72 -1.96
CA THR A 121 -9.77 15.56 -0.85
C THR A 121 -10.90 16.58 -0.94
N TRP A 122 -10.60 17.84 -1.28
CA TRP A 122 -11.63 18.84 -1.49
C TRP A 122 -12.61 18.42 -2.61
N LEU A 123 -12.12 17.97 -3.75
CA LEU A 123 -12.94 17.48 -4.87
C LEU A 123 -13.77 16.26 -4.46
N ALA A 124 -13.22 15.30 -3.72
CA ALA A 124 -13.92 14.12 -3.25
C ALA A 124 -15.11 14.49 -2.35
N SER A 125 -14.90 15.41 -1.40
CA SER A 125 -15.97 15.96 -0.56
C SER A 125 -17.08 16.59 -1.39
N ARG A 126 -16.74 17.45 -2.37
CA ARG A 126 -17.71 18.14 -3.23
C ARG A 126 -18.47 17.20 -4.17
N LEU A 127 -17.76 16.26 -4.79
CA LEU A 127 -18.35 15.26 -5.69
C LEU A 127 -19.42 14.41 -4.99
N VAL A 128 -19.12 13.95 -3.78
CA VAL A 128 -20.03 13.11 -3.02
C VAL A 128 -21.06 13.94 -2.24
N GLY A 129 -20.74 15.20 -1.92
CA GLY A 129 -21.50 16.03 -1.00
C GLY A 129 -21.38 15.52 0.44
N ALA A 130 -20.27 14.89 0.81
CA ALA A 130 -19.99 14.43 2.15
C ALA A 130 -19.26 15.52 2.93
N PRO A 131 -19.56 15.71 4.23
CA PRO A 131 -18.92 16.76 5.04
C PRO A 131 -17.44 16.50 5.27
N THR A 132 -17.01 15.25 5.19
CA THR A 132 -15.62 14.86 5.49
C THR A 132 -15.04 14.01 4.37
N SER A 133 -13.78 14.28 4.04
CA SER A 133 -12.96 13.46 3.14
C SER A 133 -11.51 13.44 3.60
N ALA A 134 -10.80 12.36 3.32
CA ALA A 134 -9.39 12.25 3.66
C ALA A 134 -8.61 11.30 2.72
N ILE A 135 -7.33 11.59 2.58
CA ILE A 135 -6.32 10.62 2.16
C ILE A 135 -5.67 10.09 3.43
N ALA A 136 -5.98 8.84 3.76
CA ALA A 136 -5.55 8.15 4.97
C ALA A 136 -4.48 7.12 4.64
N LEU A 137 -3.34 7.18 5.32
CA LEU A 137 -2.28 6.17 5.26
C LEU A 137 -2.32 5.34 6.55
N LEU A 138 -2.12 4.02 6.40
CA LEU A 138 -2.37 3.09 7.51
C LEU A 138 -1.08 2.38 7.93
N THR A 139 -0.55 2.77 9.09
CA THR A 139 0.53 2.04 9.79
C THR A 139 -0.05 0.83 10.55
N SER A 140 0.73 0.10 11.32
CA SER A 140 0.22 -0.93 12.22
C SER A 140 -0.39 -0.38 13.52
N ARG A 141 -0.24 0.91 13.82
CA ARG A 141 -0.71 1.52 15.07
C ARG A 141 -1.72 2.62 14.86
N ARG A 142 -1.59 3.39 13.78
CA ARG A 142 -2.40 4.57 13.51
C ARG A 142 -2.86 4.63 12.05
N GLN A 143 -3.93 5.34 11.84
CA GLN A 143 -4.37 5.91 10.59
C GLN A 143 -3.96 7.37 10.60
N TRP A 144 -3.02 7.75 9.76
CA TRP A 144 -2.54 9.12 9.61
C TRP A 144 -3.11 9.76 8.34
N PHE A 145 -3.49 11.03 8.43
CA PHE A 145 -4.15 11.74 7.33
C PHE A 145 -3.18 12.66 6.61
N LYS A 146 -2.75 12.26 5.40
CA LYS A 146 -1.94 13.08 4.50
C LYS A 146 -2.67 14.35 4.08
N SER A 147 -3.98 14.23 3.85
CA SER A 147 -4.87 15.34 3.53
C SER A 147 -6.24 15.08 4.12
N ARG A 148 -6.94 16.13 4.56
CA ARG A 148 -8.25 16.02 5.20
C ARG A 148 -9.10 17.28 4.99
N GLN A 149 -10.41 17.09 4.85
CA GLN A 149 -11.43 18.13 4.79
C GLN A 149 -12.50 17.82 5.83
N GLY A 150 -12.90 18.82 6.62
CA GLY A 150 -13.93 18.64 7.64
C GLY A 150 -13.53 17.70 8.79
N LEU A 151 -12.24 17.58 9.06
CA LEU A 151 -11.66 16.73 10.10
C LEU A 151 -10.49 17.47 10.77
N ASP A 152 -10.58 17.71 12.09
CA ASP A 152 -9.58 18.48 12.81
C ASP A 152 -8.40 17.64 13.31
N VAL A 153 -8.59 16.33 13.50
CA VAL A 153 -7.54 15.41 13.98
C VAL A 153 -6.60 15.00 12.86
N GLU A 154 -5.32 14.84 13.17
CA GLU A 154 -4.28 14.42 12.20
C GLU A 154 -4.16 12.92 12.06
N GLU A 155 -4.59 12.19 13.07
CA GLU A 155 -4.54 10.73 13.10
C GLU A 155 -5.59 10.15 14.04
N THR A 156 -5.83 8.85 13.89
CA THR A 156 -6.66 8.06 14.80
C THR A 156 -6.00 6.69 15.04
N PRO A 157 -6.33 6.00 16.16
CA PRO A 157 -5.88 4.62 16.37
C PRO A 157 -6.26 3.73 15.20
N ARG A 158 -5.36 2.83 14.78
CA ARG A 158 -5.61 1.90 13.67
C ARG A 158 -6.85 1.03 13.87
N GLY A 159 -7.12 0.58 15.10
CA GLY A 159 -8.28 -0.23 15.44
C GLY A 159 -9.64 0.47 15.24
N TRP A 160 -9.64 1.80 15.19
CA TRP A 160 -10.86 2.58 14.92
C TRP A 160 -11.11 2.80 13.42
N ALA A 161 -10.09 2.57 12.59
CA ALA A 161 -10.13 2.92 11.17
C ALA A 161 -11.06 2.00 10.37
N ILE A 162 -12.17 2.51 9.85
CA ILE A 162 -13.00 1.83 8.85
C ILE A 162 -12.16 1.50 7.60
N CYS A 163 -11.18 2.35 7.29
CA CYS A 163 -10.19 2.15 6.23
C CYS A 163 -9.44 0.82 6.33
N SER A 164 -9.30 0.24 7.54
CA SER A 164 -8.68 -1.08 7.75
C SER A 164 -9.40 -2.20 7.00
N HIS A 165 -10.70 -2.07 6.79
CA HIS A 165 -11.48 -3.00 5.96
C HIS A 165 -11.37 -2.67 4.47
N ALA A 166 -11.27 -1.40 4.11
CA ALA A 166 -11.14 -0.99 2.71
C ALA A 166 -9.83 -1.49 2.08
N VAL A 167 -8.71 -1.48 2.83
CA VAL A 167 -7.41 -1.93 2.32
C VAL A 167 -7.30 -3.44 2.11
N LEU A 168 -8.27 -4.24 2.58
CA LEU A 168 -8.33 -5.68 2.31
C LEU A 168 -8.92 -5.98 0.93
N GLY A 169 -9.71 -5.04 0.38
CA GLY A 169 -10.39 -5.19 -0.90
C GLY A 169 -9.60 -4.61 -2.07
N ASN A 170 -10.06 -4.96 -3.27
CA ASN A 170 -9.49 -4.42 -4.51
C ASN A 170 -10.30 -3.24 -5.08
N GLY A 171 -11.43 -2.89 -4.46
CA GLY A 171 -12.34 -1.85 -4.96
C GLY A 171 -12.90 -0.98 -3.85
N LEU A 172 -13.83 -0.13 -4.25
CA LEU A 172 -14.51 0.80 -3.35
C LEU A 172 -15.29 0.03 -2.26
N LEU A 173 -14.96 0.30 -1.00
CA LEU A 173 -15.78 -0.10 0.14
C LEU A 173 -16.87 0.95 0.34
N LEU A 174 -18.14 0.55 0.23
CA LEU A 174 -19.28 1.38 0.53
C LEU A 174 -19.99 0.86 1.79
N VAL A 175 -20.24 1.74 2.74
CA VAL A 175 -21.02 1.52 3.97
C VAL A 175 -22.11 2.59 4.02
N GLU A 176 -23.34 2.20 3.70
CA GLU A 176 -24.49 3.13 3.60
C GLU A 176 -25.00 3.56 4.98
N ASP A 177 -25.01 2.65 5.95
CA ASP A 177 -25.31 2.93 7.37
C ASP A 177 -24.43 2.06 8.28
N ALA A 178 -23.40 2.66 8.85
CA ALA A 178 -22.44 1.96 9.70
C ALA A 178 -23.05 1.35 10.97
N ARG A 179 -24.22 1.81 11.42
CA ARG A 179 -24.95 1.22 12.55
C ARG A 179 -25.55 -0.14 12.22
N ARG A 180 -25.84 -0.38 10.94
CA ARG A 180 -26.43 -1.63 10.42
C ARG A 180 -25.39 -2.62 9.92
N ASP A 181 -24.14 -2.19 9.78
CA ASP A 181 -23.04 -3.03 9.33
C ASP A 181 -22.39 -3.72 10.56
N GLU A 182 -22.40 -5.03 10.59
CA GLU A 182 -21.89 -5.83 11.71
C GLU A 182 -20.41 -5.56 12.00
N ARG A 183 -19.64 -5.16 10.98
CA ARG A 183 -18.23 -4.82 11.12
C ARG A 183 -18.00 -3.52 11.89
N PHE A 184 -18.98 -2.59 11.84
CA PHE A 184 -18.77 -1.21 12.28
C PHE A 184 -19.72 -0.74 13.37
N ARG A 185 -20.83 -1.43 13.64
CA ARG A 185 -21.85 -1.02 14.62
C ARG A 185 -21.31 -0.76 16.03
N SER A 186 -20.21 -1.43 16.42
CA SER A 186 -19.53 -1.24 17.71
C SER A 186 -18.29 -0.35 17.64
N ASN A 187 -17.99 0.23 16.47
CA ASN A 187 -16.81 1.07 16.27
C ASN A 187 -16.93 2.37 17.08
N PRO A 188 -15.88 2.83 17.78
CA PRO A 188 -15.91 4.07 18.56
C PRO A 188 -16.33 5.30 17.75
N LEU A 189 -15.95 5.41 16.46
CA LEU A 189 -16.31 6.53 15.59
C LEU A 189 -17.78 6.47 15.09
N VAL A 190 -18.45 5.33 15.29
CA VAL A 190 -19.89 5.14 15.00
C VAL A 190 -20.70 5.39 16.25
N LEU A 191 -20.24 4.93 17.41
CA LEU A 191 -20.93 5.10 18.70
C LEU A 191 -20.76 6.51 19.26
N GLY A 192 -19.54 7.06 19.15
CA GLY A 192 -19.16 8.40 19.59
C GLY A 192 -18.92 9.37 18.42
N ALA A 193 -18.47 10.56 18.74
CA ALA A 193 -18.11 11.55 17.72
C ALA A 193 -17.02 11.01 16.78
N PRO A 194 -17.14 11.24 15.46
CA PRO A 194 -18.07 12.13 14.76
C PRO A 194 -19.42 11.45 14.36
N HIS A 195 -19.78 10.32 14.96
CA HIS A 195 -21.02 9.58 14.69
C HIS A 195 -21.14 9.14 13.22
N ILE A 196 -20.11 8.50 12.68
CA ILE A 196 -20.08 8.05 11.30
C ILE A 196 -21.29 7.15 11.01
N ARG A 197 -22.03 7.48 9.95
CA ARG A 197 -23.14 6.69 9.42
C ARG A 197 -22.85 6.18 8.03
N PHE A 198 -22.30 7.05 7.19
CA PHE A 198 -21.89 6.76 5.83
C PHE A 198 -20.39 6.76 5.72
N TYR A 199 -19.85 5.82 4.95
CA TYR A 199 -18.44 5.76 4.58
C TYR A 199 -18.30 5.20 3.17
N ALA A 200 -17.43 5.83 2.36
CA ALA A 200 -16.97 5.25 1.11
C ALA A 200 -15.46 5.45 1.00
N GLY A 201 -14.73 4.37 0.77
CA GLY A 201 -13.26 4.40 0.70
C GLY A 201 -12.73 3.57 -0.47
N GLN A 202 -11.92 4.22 -1.32
CA GLN A 202 -11.19 3.58 -2.40
C GLN A 202 -9.74 3.34 -1.93
N PRO A 203 -9.23 2.09 -2.01
CA PRO A 203 -7.82 1.82 -1.74
C PRO A 203 -6.90 2.65 -2.61
N LEU A 204 -5.76 3.09 -2.04
CA LEU A 204 -4.67 3.77 -2.72
C LEU A 204 -3.44 2.88 -2.76
N ARG A 205 -2.87 2.71 -3.95
CA ARG A 205 -1.73 1.82 -4.16
C ARG A 205 -0.45 2.59 -4.45
N GLY A 206 0.65 2.06 -3.94
CA GLY A 206 1.99 2.48 -4.35
C GLY A 206 2.37 1.93 -5.72
N PRO A 207 3.52 2.38 -6.29
CA PRO A 207 4.01 1.91 -7.59
C PRO A 207 4.22 0.40 -7.68
N ASP A 208 4.46 -0.26 -6.55
CA ASP A 208 4.63 -1.71 -6.43
C ASP A 208 3.32 -2.49 -6.28
N GLY A 209 2.17 -1.79 -6.41
CA GLY A 209 0.83 -2.35 -6.30
C GLY A 209 0.35 -2.60 -4.88
N GLN A 210 1.19 -2.36 -3.85
CA GLN A 210 0.78 -2.51 -2.46
C GLN A 210 -0.17 -1.39 -2.02
N VAL A 211 -1.18 -1.74 -1.22
CA VAL A 211 -2.15 -0.77 -0.70
C VAL A 211 -1.52 0.00 0.47
N LEU A 212 -1.38 1.31 0.32
CA LEU A 212 -0.79 2.18 1.35
C LEU A 212 -1.85 2.74 2.31
N GLY A 213 -3.07 2.93 1.79
CA GLY A 213 -4.16 3.57 2.49
C GLY A 213 -5.41 3.71 1.64
N THR A 214 -6.18 4.77 1.85
CA THR A 214 -7.44 5.03 1.14
C THR A 214 -7.65 6.50 0.85
N LEU A 215 -8.30 6.82 -0.28
CA LEU A 215 -9.10 8.02 -0.41
C LEU A 215 -10.51 7.70 0.11
N CYS A 216 -10.97 8.38 1.15
CA CYS A 216 -12.26 8.13 1.74
C CYS A 216 -13.09 9.40 1.92
N VAL A 217 -14.41 9.21 1.90
CA VAL A 217 -15.41 10.22 2.26
C VAL A 217 -16.36 9.61 3.29
N PHE A 218 -16.81 10.41 4.25
CA PHE A 218 -17.74 9.93 5.27
C PHE A 218 -18.59 11.07 5.85
N GLY A 219 -19.64 10.70 6.54
CA GLY A 219 -20.55 11.65 7.17
C GLY A 219 -21.43 11.00 8.24
N ASN A 220 -22.21 11.84 8.94
CA ASN A 220 -23.06 11.45 10.06
C ASN A 220 -24.52 11.15 9.66
N GLU A 221 -24.82 11.10 8.37
CA GLU A 221 -26.12 10.71 7.82
C GLU A 221 -25.98 9.50 6.91
N PRO A 222 -26.88 8.47 7.00
CA PRO A 222 -26.89 7.34 6.09
C PRO A 222 -27.17 7.79 4.67
N ARG A 223 -26.44 7.21 3.70
CA ARG A 223 -26.64 7.48 2.27
C ARG A 223 -25.94 6.43 1.40
N GLY A 224 -26.44 6.30 0.17
CA GLY A 224 -25.75 5.56 -0.89
C GLY A 224 -24.89 6.46 -1.76
N LEU A 225 -24.22 5.86 -2.74
CA LEU A 225 -23.52 6.53 -3.82
C LEU A 225 -24.20 6.25 -5.15
N SER A 226 -24.31 7.27 -6.00
CA SER A 226 -24.59 7.05 -7.41
C SER A 226 -23.37 6.43 -8.13
N ILE A 227 -23.60 5.83 -9.30
CA ILE A 227 -22.54 5.28 -10.15
C ILE A 227 -21.52 6.38 -10.48
N ILE A 228 -22.00 7.60 -10.83
CA ILE A 228 -21.12 8.75 -11.14
C ILE A 228 -20.23 9.13 -9.95
N GLN A 229 -20.77 9.12 -8.74
CA GLN A 229 -19.99 9.42 -7.54
C GLN A 229 -18.95 8.33 -7.25
N ALA A 230 -19.33 7.07 -7.41
CA ALA A 230 -18.41 5.95 -7.23
C ALA A 230 -17.26 5.96 -8.27
N ASP A 231 -17.59 6.21 -9.54
CA ASP A 231 -16.58 6.30 -10.61
C ASP A 231 -15.68 7.52 -10.43
N GLY A 232 -16.25 8.65 -10.00
CA GLY A 232 -15.47 9.85 -9.69
C GLY A 232 -14.52 9.64 -8.50
N LEU A 233 -14.93 8.91 -7.45
CA LEU A 233 -14.02 8.55 -6.35
C LEU A 233 -12.87 7.64 -6.82
N ARG A 234 -13.14 6.69 -7.73
CA ARG A 234 -12.09 5.85 -8.33
C ARG A 234 -11.10 6.69 -9.15
N ALA A 235 -11.62 7.64 -9.95
CA ALA A 235 -10.78 8.54 -10.73
C ALA A 235 -9.90 9.45 -9.85
N LEU A 236 -10.48 10.01 -8.78
CA LEU A 236 -9.73 10.82 -7.81
C LEU A 236 -8.69 10.00 -7.04
N ALA A 237 -8.99 8.74 -6.74
CA ALA A 237 -8.01 7.83 -6.14
C ALA A 237 -6.84 7.53 -7.09
N ALA A 238 -7.11 7.33 -8.39
CA ALA A 238 -6.05 7.17 -9.38
C ALA A 238 -5.15 8.42 -9.47
N LEU A 239 -5.71 9.64 -9.41
CA LEU A 239 -4.92 10.86 -9.32
C LEU A 239 -4.07 10.92 -8.05
N ALA A 240 -4.62 10.47 -6.90
CA ALA A 240 -3.84 10.40 -5.66
C ALA A 240 -2.68 9.38 -5.77
N GLU A 241 -2.88 8.27 -6.45
CA GLU A 241 -1.82 7.29 -6.73
C GLU A 241 -0.72 7.87 -7.65
N ASP A 242 -1.09 8.70 -8.63
CA ASP A 242 -0.12 9.40 -9.48
C ASP A 242 0.70 10.41 -8.66
N GLU A 243 0.08 11.16 -7.75
CA GLU A 243 0.79 12.07 -6.83
C GLU A 243 1.73 11.31 -5.88
N ILE A 244 1.29 10.14 -5.35
CA ILE A 244 2.16 9.26 -4.56
C ILE A 244 3.39 8.84 -5.37
N ARG A 245 3.21 8.46 -6.62
CA ARG A 245 4.31 8.05 -7.53
C ARG A 245 5.26 9.20 -7.79
N LEU A 246 4.74 10.40 -8.07
CA LEU A 246 5.54 11.61 -8.29
C LEU A 246 6.37 11.95 -7.05
N HIS A 247 5.76 11.93 -5.87
CA HIS A 247 6.46 12.17 -4.60
C HIS A 247 7.62 11.19 -4.40
N MET A 248 7.43 9.90 -4.65
CA MET A 248 8.49 8.89 -4.53
C MET A 248 9.64 9.11 -5.53
N ILE A 249 9.33 9.52 -6.77
CA ILE A 249 10.35 9.86 -7.79
C ILE A 249 11.17 11.07 -7.35
N GLU A 250 10.54 12.10 -6.84
CA GLU A 250 11.21 13.31 -6.36
C GLU A 250 12.13 13.03 -5.16
N GLN A 251 11.68 12.20 -4.23
CA GLN A 251 12.52 11.75 -3.12
C GLN A 251 13.74 10.95 -3.61
N GLY A 252 13.56 10.04 -4.55
CA GLY A 252 14.67 9.29 -5.15
C GLY A 252 15.68 10.20 -5.86
N ARG A 253 15.23 11.28 -6.52
CA ARG A 253 16.11 12.27 -7.16
C ARG A 253 16.88 13.11 -6.14
N ARG A 254 16.24 13.54 -5.06
CA ARG A 254 16.93 14.30 -3.98
C ARG A 254 18.04 13.50 -3.33
N TRP A 255 17.85 12.18 -3.21
CA TRP A 255 18.90 11.29 -2.65
C TRP A 255 20.10 11.10 -3.57
N GLN A 256 19.92 11.23 -4.89
CA GLN A 256 20.99 11.10 -5.88
C GLN A 256 21.76 12.42 -6.13
N SER A 257 21.29 13.53 -5.63
CA SER A 257 21.99 14.82 -5.75
C SER A 257 23.00 14.95 -4.61
N PRO A 258 24.30 15.15 -4.90
CA PRO A 258 25.30 15.41 -3.85
C PRO A 258 24.89 16.71 -3.10
N PRO A 259 25.19 16.79 -1.79
CA PRO A 259 24.94 18.03 -1.05
C PRO A 259 25.65 19.19 -1.74
N ALA A 260 24.97 20.33 -1.84
CA ALA A 260 25.57 21.55 -2.37
C ALA A 260 26.87 21.84 -1.60
N PRO A 261 27.95 22.28 -2.29
CA PRO A 261 29.17 22.65 -1.62
C PRO A 261 28.85 23.72 -0.57
N THR A 262 29.23 23.45 0.65
CA THR A 262 29.17 24.47 1.74
C THR A 262 30.14 25.58 1.37
N ASP A 263 29.63 26.74 1.00
CA ASP A 263 30.41 27.96 0.88
C ASP A 263 31.03 28.25 2.27
N THR A 264 32.24 27.82 2.45
CA THR A 264 33.08 28.28 3.56
C THR A 264 33.66 29.61 3.13
N PRO A 265 33.36 30.73 3.79
CA PRO A 265 33.98 32.01 3.44
C PRO A 265 35.48 31.90 3.67
N PRO A 266 36.33 32.49 2.80
CA PRO A 266 37.76 32.50 3.02
C PRO A 266 38.11 33.31 4.27
N ALA A 267 39.09 32.80 5.04
CA ALA A 267 39.64 33.38 6.27
C ALA A 267 40.36 34.71 6.00
#